data_1aa7f28ebb98232059566e0fb13d1f16
#
_entry.id   1aa7f28ebb98232059566e0fb13d1f16
#
_cell.length_a   1.000
_cell.length_b   1.000
_cell.length_c   1.000
_cell.angle_alpha   90.00
_cell.angle_beta   90.00
_cell.angle_gamma   90.00
#
_symmetry.space_group_name_H-M   'P 1'
#
loop_
_entity.id
_entity.type
_entity.pdbx_description
1 polymer ?
#
loop_
_entity_poly.entity_id
_entity_poly.type
_entity_poly.pdbx_seq_one_letter_code
_entity_poly.pdbx_strand_id
1 'polypeptide(L)'
;YLCIMTGSCVAYARSVAQLGEDLVTIRPSILIAVPRIFERVYGRISDQMDKKGPLARKLFHLTVRVGWQRFLYRQGRGGWPLGSLLWPLLDRLVARKVAGRLGGNLRAAVSGGAPLNEEIARIFIGLGVPIVQGYGLTETAPVVSANPLQDNIPASVGVPIRGVQVKIGDNDELLVKGPGVMLGYWNNHAATAQTIDHDGWLHTGDQARIDATNHIYITGRIKDILVLSNGEKIPPSDMESAIALDPLIEQVMVVGEGRPYLAALLVLDGAHWPDFAQQHGVDPLDQASLRDSKVLHAVGRRVKAALKDFPGYAKIRQVHLTLEPWSVDEGLLTPTLKVKRPKVLERFGDEVEAMYRGGPTS
;
A
#
# COMPACT_ATOMS: atom_id res chain seq x y z
N TYR A 1 8.67 15.30 17.95
CA TYR A 1 8.91 16.75 18.08
C TYR A 1 7.71 17.59 17.61
N LEU A 2 7.11 17.33 16.43
CA LEU A 2 6.00 18.14 15.90
C LEU A 2 4.85 18.28 16.91
N CYS A 3 4.42 17.18 17.51
CA CYS A 3 3.34 17.19 18.50
C CYS A 3 3.69 18.02 19.74
N ILE A 4 4.95 17.97 20.19
CA ILE A 4 5.45 18.77 21.31
C ILE A 4 5.43 20.26 20.94
N MET A 5 5.93 20.60 19.74
CA MET A 5 5.99 21.99 19.27
C MET A 5 4.60 22.61 19.07
N THR A 6 3.61 21.81 18.71
CA THR A 6 2.23 22.27 18.47
C THR A 6 1.32 22.15 19.69
N GLY A 7 1.83 21.66 20.83
CA GLY A 7 1.02 21.41 22.03
C GLY A 7 -0.05 20.33 21.82
N SER A 8 0.15 19.41 20.87
CA SER A 8 -0.80 18.36 20.54
C SER A 8 -0.71 17.20 21.55
N CYS A 9 -1.85 16.63 21.90
CA CYS A 9 -1.90 15.38 22.66
C CYS A 9 -1.62 14.19 21.72
N VAL A 10 -0.66 13.34 22.10
CA VAL A 10 -0.33 12.12 21.36
C VAL A 10 -0.98 10.93 22.04
N ALA A 11 -1.81 10.20 21.29
CA ALA A 11 -2.39 8.95 21.72
C ALA A 11 -1.82 7.80 20.88
N TYR A 12 -1.29 6.78 21.54
CA TYR A 12 -0.79 5.58 20.90
C TYR A 12 -1.88 4.51 20.87
N ALA A 13 -2.07 3.86 19.72
CA ALA A 13 -2.94 2.71 19.61
C ALA A 13 -2.39 1.55 20.46
N ARG A 14 -3.25 0.85 21.19
CA ARG A 14 -2.88 -0.30 22.03
C ARG A 14 -2.37 -1.48 21.18
N SER A 15 -3.03 -1.74 20.06
CA SER A 15 -2.64 -2.75 19.08
C SER A 15 -3.37 -2.53 17.75
N VAL A 16 -2.93 -3.18 16.69
CA VAL A 16 -3.62 -3.15 15.39
C VAL A 16 -5.03 -3.78 15.48
N ALA A 17 -5.20 -4.80 16.33
CA ALA A 17 -6.51 -5.45 16.54
C ALA A 17 -7.53 -4.52 17.22
N GLN A 18 -7.07 -3.74 18.20
CA GLN A 18 -7.89 -2.82 19.01
C GLN A 18 -8.03 -1.42 18.41
N LEU A 19 -7.34 -1.14 17.30
CA LEU A 19 -7.31 0.18 16.68
C LEU A 19 -8.71 0.76 16.41
N GLY A 20 -9.67 -0.08 15.98
CA GLY A 20 -11.02 0.38 15.71
C GLY A 20 -11.74 0.95 16.94
N GLU A 21 -11.57 0.31 18.10
CA GLU A 21 -12.11 0.78 19.38
C GLU A 21 -11.39 2.05 19.84
N ASP A 22 -10.06 2.08 19.70
CA ASP A 22 -9.24 3.21 20.08
C ASP A 22 -9.62 4.47 19.28
N LEU A 23 -9.82 4.34 17.97
CA LEU A 23 -10.24 5.46 17.11
C LEU A 23 -11.60 6.03 17.52
N VAL A 24 -12.57 5.18 17.85
CA VAL A 24 -13.90 5.60 18.29
C VAL A 24 -13.85 6.28 19.66
N THR A 25 -13.01 5.78 20.57
CA THR A 25 -12.88 6.30 21.94
C THR A 25 -12.10 7.61 21.95
N ILE A 26 -10.95 7.67 21.28
CA ILE A 26 -10.02 8.82 21.28
C ILE A 26 -10.53 9.93 20.36
N ARG A 27 -11.19 9.59 19.25
CA ARG A 27 -11.68 10.53 18.24
C ARG A 27 -10.60 11.50 17.75
N PRO A 28 -9.50 11.00 17.20
CA PRO A 28 -8.36 11.82 16.82
C PRO A 28 -8.72 12.85 15.76
N SER A 29 -8.06 14.01 15.81
CA SER A 29 -8.14 15.02 14.75
C SER A 29 -7.13 14.74 13.62
N ILE A 30 -6.01 14.08 13.93
CA ILE A 30 -4.99 13.64 12.99
C ILE A 30 -4.69 12.17 13.27
N LEU A 31 -4.68 11.36 12.22
CA LEU A 31 -4.24 9.97 12.26
C LEU A 31 -2.96 9.83 11.43
N ILE A 32 -1.89 9.32 12.05
CA ILE A 32 -0.66 8.96 11.33
C ILE A 32 -0.56 7.45 11.35
N ALA A 33 -0.59 6.83 10.17
CA ALA A 33 -0.60 5.38 10.06
C ALA A 33 0.15 4.90 8.80
N VAL A 34 0.48 3.61 8.79
CA VAL A 34 1.00 2.93 7.59
C VAL A 34 -0.16 2.50 6.69
N PRO A 35 0.05 2.31 5.36
CA PRO A 35 -0.98 1.92 4.41
C PRO A 35 -1.81 0.71 4.84
N ARG A 36 -1.17 -0.31 5.41
CA ARG A 36 -1.82 -1.54 5.88
C ARG A 36 -3.01 -1.31 6.82
N ILE A 37 -3.01 -0.21 7.55
CA ILE A 37 -4.13 0.15 8.43
C ILE A 37 -5.36 0.54 7.60
N PHE A 38 -5.15 1.33 6.55
CA PHE A 38 -6.23 1.73 5.64
C PHE A 38 -6.77 0.53 4.84
N GLU A 39 -5.89 -0.37 4.41
CA GLU A 39 -6.25 -1.63 3.74
C GLU A 39 -7.14 -2.49 4.62
N ARG A 40 -6.77 -2.72 5.88
CA ARG A 40 -7.59 -3.49 6.84
C ARG A 40 -8.92 -2.83 7.14
N VAL A 41 -8.95 -1.52 7.30
CA VAL A 41 -10.22 -0.78 7.50
C VAL A 41 -11.11 -0.93 6.27
N TYR A 42 -10.53 -0.83 5.07
CA TYR A 42 -11.26 -1.03 3.82
C TYR A 42 -11.82 -2.46 3.71
N GLY A 43 -11.01 -3.49 3.98
CA GLY A 43 -11.45 -4.88 3.98
C GLY A 43 -12.68 -5.09 4.89
N ARG A 44 -12.62 -4.61 6.14
CA ARG A 44 -13.77 -4.68 7.07
C ARG A 44 -15.02 -3.94 6.57
N ILE A 45 -14.84 -2.81 5.86
CA ILE A 45 -15.96 -2.07 5.26
C ILE A 45 -16.55 -2.88 4.11
N SER A 46 -15.72 -3.45 3.24
CA SER A 46 -16.13 -4.28 2.11
C SER A 46 -16.96 -5.48 2.57
N ASP A 47 -16.45 -6.25 3.53
CA ASP A 47 -17.15 -7.42 4.10
C ASP A 47 -18.53 -7.07 4.65
N GLN A 48 -18.62 -5.91 5.32
CA GLN A 48 -19.90 -5.46 5.85
C GLN A 48 -20.87 -5.01 4.75
N MET A 49 -20.35 -4.47 3.64
CA MET A 49 -21.19 -4.12 2.50
C MET A 49 -21.71 -5.38 1.79
N ASP A 50 -20.89 -6.40 1.67
CA ASP A 50 -21.28 -7.68 1.07
C ASP A 50 -22.38 -8.39 1.92
N LYS A 51 -22.25 -8.36 3.24
CA LYS A 51 -23.29 -8.88 4.18
C LYS A 51 -24.60 -8.10 4.10
N LYS A 52 -24.60 -6.80 3.74
CA LYS A 52 -25.80 -5.97 3.63
C LYS A 52 -26.49 -6.06 2.28
N GLY A 53 -25.90 -6.74 1.31
CA GLY A 53 -26.47 -7.03 0.02
C GLY A 53 -26.24 -5.95 -1.06
N PRO A 54 -26.72 -6.21 -2.29
CA PRO A 54 -26.32 -5.48 -3.49
C PRO A 54 -26.71 -3.99 -3.49
N LEU A 55 -27.82 -3.65 -2.81
CA LEU A 55 -28.26 -2.23 -2.75
C LEU A 55 -27.30 -1.40 -1.89
N ALA A 56 -26.84 -1.92 -0.76
CA ALA A 56 -25.87 -1.24 0.09
C ALA A 56 -24.54 -1.04 -0.64
N ARG A 57 -24.10 -2.03 -1.40
CA ARG A 57 -22.90 -1.98 -2.22
C ARG A 57 -23.01 -0.92 -3.32
N LYS A 58 -24.15 -0.87 -4.04
CA LYS A 58 -24.40 0.18 -5.04
C LYS A 58 -24.38 1.59 -4.43
N LEU A 59 -25.02 1.76 -3.26
CA LEU A 59 -25.06 3.04 -2.55
C LEU A 59 -23.64 3.45 -2.08
N PHE A 60 -22.83 2.52 -1.60
CA PHE A 60 -21.45 2.74 -1.22
C PHE A 60 -20.61 3.25 -2.41
N HIS A 61 -20.64 2.55 -3.54
CA HIS A 61 -19.90 2.96 -4.73
C HIS A 61 -20.39 4.31 -5.30
N LEU A 62 -21.70 4.58 -5.24
CA LEU A 62 -22.24 5.88 -5.62
C LEU A 62 -21.71 6.99 -4.71
N THR A 63 -21.66 6.74 -3.38
CA THR A 63 -21.13 7.70 -2.41
C THR A 63 -19.67 8.01 -2.69
N VAL A 64 -18.84 6.97 -2.89
CA VAL A 64 -17.42 7.14 -3.23
C VAL A 64 -17.26 7.94 -4.53
N ARG A 65 -18.01 7.62 -5.57
CA ARG A 65 -17.95 8.32 -6.86
C ARG A 65 -18.30 9.81 -6.72
N VAL A 66 -19.42 10.12 -6.07
CA VAL A 66 -19.87 11.52 -5.89
C VAL A 66 -18.90 12.29 -5.00
N GLY A 67 -18.44 11.68 -3.90
CA GLY A 67 -17.47 12.30 -3.01
C GLY A 67 -16.12 12.55 -3.68
N TRP A 68 -15.65 11.61 -4.52
CA TRP A 68 -14.43 11.78 -5.31
C TRP A 68 -14.54 12.93 -6.33
N GLN A 69 -15.66 13.04 -7.06
CA GLN A 69 -15.89 14.15 -7.97
C GLN A 69 -15.92 15.50 -7.23
N ARG A 70 -16.50 15.55 -6.03
CA ARG A 70 -16.47 16.74 -5.16
C ARG A 70 -15.07 17.09 -4.69
N PHE A 71 -14.26 16.08 -4.37
CA PHE A 71 -12.85 16.28 -4.04
C PHE A 71 -12.11 16.89 -5.23
N LEU A 72 -12.20 16.32 -6.44
CA LEU A 72 -11.56 16.86 -7.64
C LEU A 72 -11.96 18.29 -7.92
N TYR A 73 -13.24 18.62 -7.78
CA TYR A 73 -13.75 20.01 -7.92
C TYR A 73 -13.07 20.95 -6.89
N ARG A 74 -12.99 20.54 -5.62
CA ARG A 74 -12.33 21.34 -4.57
C ARG A 74 -10.84 21.54 -4.77
N GLN A 75 -10.22 20.59 -5.45
CA GLN A 75 -8.80 20.67 -5.85
C GLN A 75 -8.57 21.45 -7.16
N GLY A 76 -9.63 22.03 -7.75
CA GLY A 76 -9.55 22.73 -9.04
C GLY A 76 -9.28 21.83 -10.24
N ARG A 77 -9.47 20.50 -10.10
CA ARG A 77 -9.16 19.47 -11.11
C ARG A 77 -10.40 18.86 -11.77
N GLY A 78 -11.56 19.45 -11.61
CA GLY A 78 -12.81 18.97 -12.19
C GLY A 78 -13.89 20.04 -12.24
N GLY A 79 -14.87 19.86 -13.12
CA GLY A 79 -16.06 20.73 -13.18
C GLY A 79 -17.02 20.47 -12.00
N TRP A 80 -18.04 21.34 -11.85
CA TRP A 80 -19.07 21.17 -10.84
C TRP A 80 -19.81 19.83 -11.02
N PRO A 81 -19.77 18.92 -10.02
CA PRO A 81 -20.43 17.63 -10.17
C PRO A 81 -21.91 17.73 -9.84
N LEU A 82 -22.77 17.45 -10.82
CA LEU A 82 -24.24 17.43 -10.63
C LEU A 82 -24.67 16.50 -9.47
N GLY A 83 -23.95 15.40 -9.25
CA GLY A 83 -24.17 14.51 -8.11
C GLY A 83 -23.96 15.14 -6.73
N SER A 84 -23.38 16.35 -6.66
CA SER A 84 -23.20 17.08 -5.38
C SER A 84 -24.53 17.39 -4.68
N LEU A 85 -25.62 17.50 -5.41
CA LEU A 85 -26.98 17.71 -4.84
C LEU A 85 -27.39 16.49 -3.98
N LEU A 86 -26.93 15.30 -4.32
CA LEU A 86 -27.22 14.08 -3.55
C LEU A 86 -26.30 13.90 -2.34
N TRP A 87 -25.24 14.69 -2.26
CA TRP A 87 -24.23 14.52 -1.22
C TRP A 87 -24.77 14.55 0.22
N PRO A 88 -25.66 15.48 0.63
CA PRO A 88 -26.15 15.50 2.00
C PRO A 88 -26.81 14.18 2.42
N LEU A 89 -27.52 13.54 1.50
CA LEU A 89 -28.14 12.24 1.73
C LEU A 89 -27.11 11.12 1.80
N LEU A 90 -26.19 11.06 0.82
CA LEU A 90 -25.12 10.07 0.75
C LEU A 90 -24.18 10.18 1.94
N ASP A 91 -23.83 11.37 2.36
CA ASP A 91 -23.02 11.64 3.54
C ASP A 91 -23.71 11.06 4.80
N ARG A 92 -24.98 11.38 5.03
CA ARG A 92 -25.73 10.88 6.19
C ARG A 92 -25.91 9.36 6.20
N LEU A 93 -26.15 8.76 5.04
CA LEU A 93 -26.43 7.33 4.93
C LEU A 93 -25.16 6.46 4.97
N VAL A 94 -24.05 6.94 4.41
CA VAL A 94 -22.83 6.16 4.19
C VAL A 94 -21.59 6.86 4.77
N ALA A 95 -21.22 8.05 4.26
CA ALA A 95 -19.90 8.64 4.54
C ALA A 95 -19.69 8.91 6.03
N ARG A 96 -20.64 9.53 6.73
CA ARG A 96 -20.56 9.78 8.18
C ARG A 96 -20.47 8.49 9.01
N LYS A 97 -21.10 7.40 8.56
CA LYS A 97 -21.03 6.12 9.27
C LYS A 97 -19.64 5.50 9.19
N VAL A 98 -18.98 5.65 8.03
CA VAL A 98 -17.58 5.22 7.86
C VAL A 98 -16.65 6.15 8.63
N ALA A 99 -16.78 7.46 8.48
CA ALA A 99 -15.98 8.44 9.22
C ALA A 99 -16.15 8.27 10.75
N GLY A 100 -17.35 7.95 11.22
CA GLY A 100 -17.63 7.68 12.64
C GLY A 100 -16.83 6.50 13.21
N ARG A 101 -16.53 5.48 12.38
CA ARG A 101 -15.66 4.35 12.78
C ARG A 101 -14.19 4.72 12.89
N LEU A 102 -13.80 5.82 12.26
CA LEU A 102 -12.48 6.45 12.40
C LEU A 102 -12.48 7.56 13.46
N GLY A 103 -13.50 7.59 14.34
CA GLY A 103 -13.68 8.59 15.39
C GLY A 103 -14.49 9.82 14.99
N GLY A 104 -14.82 10.01 13.71
CA GLY A 104 -15.70 11.07 13.20
C GLY A 104 -15.16 12.51 13.29
N ASN A 105 -13.89 12.69 13.68
CA ASN A 105 -13.29 14.00 13.91
C ASN A 105 -11.98 14.22 13.11
N LEU A 106 -11.66 13.31 12.17
CA LEU A 106 -10.43 13.41 11.40
C LEU A 106 -10.42 14.64 10.49
N ARG A 107 -9.41 15.46 10.66
CA ARG A 107 -9.07 16.61 9.82
C ARG A 107 -8.01 16.25 8.78
N ALA A 108 -7.15 15.27 9.11
CA ALA A 108 -6.18 14.67 8.21
C ALA A 108 -5.85 13.24 8.65
N ALA A 109 -5.68 12.36 7.66
CA ALA A 109 -5.12 11.04 7.84
C ALA A 109 -3.84 10.96 7.00
N VAL A 110 -2.69 10.84 7.65
CA VAL A 110 -1.39 10.82 6.98
C VAL A 110 -0.95 9.37 6.81
N SER A 111 -0.76 8.96 5.57
CA SER A 111 -0.18 7.67 5.22
C SER A 111 1.30 7.84 4.86
N GLY A 112 2.17 7.06 5.50
CA GLY A 112 3.60 7.11 5.24
C GLY A 112 4.28 5.78 5.49
N GLY A 113 5.57 5.72 5.10
CA GLY A 113 6.40 4.54 5.33
C GLY A 113 6.28 3.43 4.29
N ALA A 114 5.24 3.40 3.47
CA ALA A 114 5.08 2.53 2.30
C ALA A 114 4.10 3.18 1.30
N PRO A 115 4.06 2.76 0.03
CA PRO A 115 3.07 3.24 -0.92
C PRO A 115 1.64 2.92 -0.46
N LEU A 116 0.73 3.89 -0.54
CA LEU A 116 -0.70 3.65 -0.35
C LEU A 116 -1.33 3.39 -1.72
N ASN A 117 -2.08 2.32 -1.83
CA ASN A 117 -2.82 2.03 -3.05
C ASN A 117 -3.77 3.19 -3.40
N GLU A 118 -3.73 3.65 -4.66
CA GLU A 118 -4.50 4.79 -5.14
C GLU A 118 -6.01 4.55 -5.02
N GLU A 119 -6.48 3.32 -5.24
CA GLU A 119 -7.91 3.00 -5.13
C GLU A 119 -8.39 3.12 -3.69
N ILE A 120 -7.60 2.67 -2.72
CA ILE A 120 -7.88 2.85 -1.29
C ILE A 120 -7.92 4.33 -0.93
N ALA A 121 -6.91 5.11 -1.35
CA ALA A 121 -6.91 6.56 -1.12
C ALA A 121 -8.16 7.21 -1.72
N ARG A 122 -8.53 6.87 -2.96
CA ARG A 122 -9.73 7.34 -3.64
C ARG A 122 -11.01 7.00 -2.90
N ILE A 123 -11.14 5.79 -2.37
CA ILE A 123 -12.30 5.34 -1.60
C ILE A 123 -12.46 6.18 -0.33
N PHE A 124 -11.40 6.29 0.47
CA PHE A 124 -11.48 7.06 1.72
C PHE A 124 -11.73 8.55 1.48
N ILE A 125 -11.04 9.16 0.51
CA ILE A 125 -11.26 10.55 0.12
C ILE A 125 -12.69 10.75 -0.39
N GLY A 126 -13.19 9.82 -1.20
CA GLY A 126 -14.57 9.82 -1.69
C GLY A 126 -15.61 9.66 -0.56
N LEU A 127 -15.25 9.03 0.55
CA LEU A 127 -16.04 8.95 1.77
C LEU A 127 -15.85 10.15 2.72
N GLY A 128 -15.11 11.17 2.30
CA GLY A 128 -14.88 12.37 3.09
C GLY A 128 -13.77 12.27 4.14
N VAL A 129 -12.96 11.22 4.12
CA VAL A 129 -11.77 11.08 4.98
C VAL A 129 -10.57 11.70 4.25
N PRO A 130 -9.96 12.79 4.78
CA PRO A 130 -8.90 13.51 4.09
C PRO A 130 -7.54 12.78 4.24
N ILE A 131 -7.31 11.77 3.41
CA ILE A 131 -6.03 11.05 3.38
C ILE A 131 -5.03 11.82 2.53
N VAL A 132 -3.83 11.99 3.06
CA VAL A 132 -2.65 12.52 2.38
C VAL A 132 -1.50 11.55 2.52
N GLN A 133 -0.65 11.46 1.50
CA GLN A 133 0.58 10.69 1.53
C GLN A 133 1.77 11.61 1.79
N GLY A 134 2.78 11.07 2.50
CA GLY A 134 4.10 11.66 2.64
C GLY A 134 5.18 10.62 2.37
N TYR A 135 6.32 11.09 1.90
CA TYR A 135 7.49 10.27 1.63
C TYR A 135 8.70 10.75 2.41
N GLY A 136 9.53 9.81 2.78
CA GLY A 136 10.79 10.07 3.42
C GLY A 136 11.48 8.80 3.90
N LEU A 137 12.69 8.99 4.43
CA LEU A 137 13.57 7.94 4.90
C LEU A 137 14.08 8.32 6.28
N THR A 138 14.57 7.35 7.03
CA THR A 138 15.27 7.61 8.30
C THR A 138 16.44 8.56 8.09
N GLU A 139 17.13 8.42 6.97
CA GLU A 139 18.25 9.23 6.50
C GLU A 139 17.88 10.69 6.17
N THR A 140 16.59 11.04 6.18
CA THR A 140 16.09 12.41 5.88
C THR A 140 15.28 13.02 7.02
N ALA A 141 15.31 12.47 8.22
CA ALA A 141 14.79 12.93 9.53
C ALA A 141 13.27 13.26 9.62
N PRO A 142 12.32 12.46 9.20
CA PRO A 142 12.34 11.52 8.10
C PRO A 142 11.72 12.08 6.81
N VAL A 143 11.05 13.27 6.82
CA VAL A 143 10.14 13.72 5.76
C VAL A 143 10.88 14.46 4.64
N VAL A 144 10.68 14.00 3.41
CA VAL A 144 11.15 14.65 2.17
C VAL A 144 10.02 15.42 1.51
N SER A 145 8.86 14.79 1.37
CA SER A 145 7.70 15.38 0.71
C SER A 145 6.39 15.01 1.41
N ALA A 146 5.36 15.80 1.19
CA ALA A 146 4.01 15.52 1.65
C ALA A 146 2.98 16.16 0.71
N ASN A 147 1.82 15.51 0.54
CA ASN A 147 0.69 16.11 -0.15
C ASN A 147 0.06 17.21 0.71
N PRO A 148 -0.05 18.44 0.22
CA PRO A 148 -0.86 19.46 0.88
C PRO A 148 -2.35 19.11 0.80
N LEU A 149 -3.13 19.43 1.84
CA LEU A 149 -4.59 19.18 1.82
C LEU A 149 -5.31 19.92 0.69
N GLN A 150 -4.78 21.08 0.29
CA GLN A 150 -5.35 21.95 -0.74
C GLN A 150 -4.91 21.56 -2.16
N ASP A 151 -3.83 20.79 -2.28
CA ASP A 151 -3.28 20.31 -3.55
C ASP A 151 -2.85 18.85 -3.41
N ASN A 152 -3.82 18.00 -3.08
CA ASN A 152 -3.59 16.59 -2.83
C ASN A 152 -3.77 15.78 -4.11
N ILE A 153 -2.68 15.14 -4.57
CA ILE A 153 -2.72 14.14 -5.64
C ILE A 153 -2.47 12.76 -5.03
N PRO A 154 -3.50 11.94 -4.83
CA PRO A 154 -3.36 10.66 -4.12
C PRO A 154 -2.40 9.65 -4.75
N ALA A 155 -2.15 9.76 -6.05
CA ALA A 155 -1.14 8.93 -6.74
C ALA A 155 0.30 9.41 -6.49
N SER A 156 0.50 10.59 -5.90
CA SER A 156 1.81 11.16 -5.58
C SER A 156 2.11 11.10 -4.08
N VAL A 157 3.37 11.24 -3.73
CA VAL A 157 3.81 11.44 -2.35
C VAL A 157 3.96 12.94 -1.99
N GLY A 158 3.36 13.81 -2.82
CA GLY A 158 3.30 15.25 -2.64
C GLY A 158 4.52 16.00 -3.14
N VAL A 159 4.62 17.25 -2.71
CA VAL A 159 5.70 18.17 -3.06
C VAL A 159 6.78 18.20 -1.98
N PRO A 160 8.04 18.54 -2.30
CA PRO A 160 9.10 18.68 -1.31
C PRO A 160 8.70 19.65 -0.19
N ILE A 161 8.99 19.29 1.05
CA ILE A 161 8.78 20.20 2.18
C ILE A 161 9.76 21.38 2.11
N ARG A 162 9.43 22.45 2.82
CA ARG A 162 10.25 23.67 2.82
C ARG A 162 11.71 23.38 3.21
N GLY A 163 12.63 23.84 2.37
CA GLY A 163 14.07 23.67 2.58
C GLY A 163 14.65 22.37 2.03
N VAL A 164 13.84 21.46 1.51
CA VAL A 164 14.28 20.25 0.83
C VAL A 164 14.31 20.49 -0.67
N GLN A 165 15.41 20.09 -1.29
CA GLN A 165 15.61 20.05 -2.75
C GLN A 165 15.58 18.60 -3.22
N VAL A 166 14.99 18.39 -4.38
CA VAL A 166 14.93 17.08 -5.03
C VAL A 166 15.31 17.18 -6.49
N LYS A 167 15.91 16.15 -7.04
CA LYS A 167 16.13 15.98 -8.48
C LYS A 167 16.09 14.50 -8.85
N ILE A 168 15.90 14.23 -10.13
CA ILE A 168 16.05 12.89 -10.69
C ILE A 168 17.48 12.72 -11.17
N GLY A 169 18.14 11.69 -10.72
CA GLY A 169 19.48 11.25 -11.12
C GLY A 169 19.44 10.11 -12.13
N ASP A 170 20.56 9.40 -12.23
CA ASP A 170 20.68 8.23 -13.09
C ASP A 170 19.71 7.12 -12.68
N ASN A 171 19.25 6.30 -13.62
CA ASN A 171 18.27 5.22 -13.42
C ASN A 171 16.95 5.69 -12.79
N ASP A 172 16.55 6.95 -13.04
CA ASP A 172 15.37 7.59 -12.46
C ASP A 172 15.41 7.68 -10.93
N GLU A 173 16.60 7.63 -10.31
CA GLU A 173 16.76 7.72 -8.87
C GLU A 173 16.36 9.09 -8.33
N LEU A 174 15.56 9.11 -7.27
CA LEU A 174 15.28 10.32 -6.51
C LEU A 174 16.49 10.71 -5.66
N LEU A 175 17.05 11.89 -5.91
CA LEU A 175 18.12 12.46 -5.10
C LEU A 175 17.55 13.57 -4.22
N VAL A 176 17.99 13.61 -2.97
CA VAL A 176 17.47 14.54 -1.95
C VAL A 176 18.61 15.33 -1.31
N LYS A 177 18.41 16.65 -1.15
CA LYS A 177 19.33 17.52 -0.42
C LYS A 177 18.56 18.47 0.48
N GLY A 178 19.00 18.65 1.72
CA GLY A 178 18.35 19.56 2.65
C GLY A 178 18.81 19.36 4.09
N PRO A 179 18.31 20.17 5.02
CA PRO A 179 18.75 20.17 6.42
C PRO A 179 18.35 18.89 7.17
N GLY A 180 17.40 18.10 6.63
CA GLY A 180 16.99 16.82 7.19
C GLY A 180 17.89 15.65 6.79
N VAL A 181 18.79 15.81 5.82
CA VAL A 181 19.73 14.75 5.42
C VAL A 181 20.67 14.45 6.58
N MET A 182 20.82 13.17 6.90
CA MET A 182 21.69 12.69 7.99
C MET A 182 23.15 13.10 7.80
N LEU A 183 23.91 13.16 8.89
CA LEU A 183 25.37 13.36 8.85
C LEU A 183 26.11 12.12 8.30
N GLY A 184 25.52 10.94 8.45
CA GLY A 184 26.08 9.67 7.97
C GLY A 184 25.67 8.50 8.86
N TYR A 185 26.06 7.30 8.44
CA TYR A 185 25.88 6.08 9.23
C TYR A 185 26.93 5.98 10.32
N TRP A 186 26.51 5.61 11.52
CA TRP A 186 27.41 5.46 12.67
C TRP A 186 28.53 4.44 12.39
N ASN A 187 29.78 4.87 12.55
CA ASN A 187 30.99 4.06 12.29
C ASN A 187 31.04 3.37 10.93
N ASN A 188 30.36 3.88 9.91
CA ASN A 188 30.34 3.32 8.56
C ASN A 188 30.53 4.40 7.49
N HIS A 189 31.76 4.89 7.39
CA HIS A 189 32.12 5.92 6.42
C HIS A 189 31.97 5.47 4.96
N ALA A 190 32.24 4.19 4.68
CA ALA A 190 32.10 3.65 3.33
C ALA A 190 30.65 3.66 2.86
N ALA A 191 29.70 3.20 3.69
CA ALA A 191 28.28 3.28 3.36
C ALA A 191 27.80 4.73 3.28
N THR A 192 28.30 5.64 4.14
CA THR A 192 27.96 7.05 4.08
C THR A 192 28.38 7.67 2.75
N ALA A 193 29.62 7.42 2.29
CA ALA A 193 30.14 7.94 1.02
C ALA A 193 29.43 7.36 -0.23
N GLN A 194 28.83 6.17 -0.11
CA GLN A 194 27.97 5.57 -1.15
C GLN A 194 26.56 6.17 -1.18
N THR A 195 26.09 6.68 -0.03
CA THR A 195 24.73 7.17 0.12
C THR A 195 24.63 8.69 -0.04
N ILE A 196 25.66 9.43 0.35
CA ILE A 196 25.70 10.89 0.23
C ILE A 196 26.91 11.24 -0.65
N ASP A 197 26.66 11.88 -1.79
CA ASP A 197 27.70 12.31 -2.70
C ASP A 197 28.48 13.54 -2.18
N HIS A 198 29.57 13.90 -2.89
CA HIS A 198 30.42 15.04 -2.54
C HIS A 198 29.72 16.39 -2.58
N ASP A 199 28.63 16.52 -3.32
CA ASP A 199 27.79 17.72 -3.40
C ASP A 199 26.71 17.77 -2.32
N GLY A 200 26.61 16.73 -1.47
CA GLY A 200 25.65 16.60 -0.38
C GLY A 200 24.26 16.12 -0.83
N TRP A 201 24.14 15.47 -1.99
CA TRP A 201 22.92 14.80 -2.41
C TRP A 201 22.88 13.40 -1.82
N LEU A 202 21.78 13.08 -1.19
CA LEU A 202 21.48 11.73 -0.69
C LEU A 202 20.84 10.91 -1.81
N HIS A 203 21.43 9.76 -2.11
CA HIS A 203 20.92 8.72 -2.99
C HIS A 203 19.90 7.88 -2.25
N THR A 204 18.61 8.02 -2.61
CA THR A 204 17.52 7.36 -1.86
C THR A 204 17.39 5.87 -2.18
N GLY A 205 17.90 5.44 -3.32
CA GLY A 205 17.66 4.11 -3.89
C GLY A 205 16.24 3.90 -4.37
N ASP A 206 15.39 4.92 -4.32
CA ASP A 206 14.01 4.86 -4.81
C ASP A 206 13.92 5.53 -6.18
N GLN A 207 13.25 4.89 -7.14
CA GLN A 207 12.95 5.48 -8.44
C GLN A 207 11.74 6.39 -8.34
N ALA A 208 11.79 7.52 -9.04
CA ALA A 208 10.71 8.49 -9.03
C ALA A 208 10.62 9.27 -10.34
N ARG A 209 9.48 9.91 -10.53
CA ARG A 209 9.29 11.01 -11.48
C ARG A 209 8.74 12.23 -10.76
N ILE A 210 9.06 13.41 -11.28
CA ILE A 210 8.55 14.68 -10.77
C ILE A 210 7.75 15.32 -11.91
N ASP A 211 6.52 15.76 -11.63
CA ASP A 211 5.70 16.43 -12.62
C ASP A 211 5.93 17.96 -12.65
N ALA A 212 5.26 18.65 -13.58
CA ALA A 212 5.38 20.10 -13.76
C ALA A 212 4.88 20.91 -12.54
N THR A 213 4.13 20.28 -11.61
CA THR A 213 3.65 20.89 -10.37
C THR A 213 4.51 20.53 -9.17
N ASN A 214 5.69 19.94 -9.40
CA ASN A 214 6.63 19.44 -8.40
C ASN A 214 6.10 18.30 -7.52
N HIS A 215 5.02 17.61 -7.93
CA HIS A 215 4.61 16.39 -7.24
C HIS A 215 5.53 15.24 -7.60
N ILE A 216 5.95 14.51 -6.57
CA ILE A 216 6.84 13.35 -6.66
C ILE A 216 5.99 12.08 -6.71
N TYR A 217 6.30 11.19 -7.65
CA TYR A 217 5.68 9.87 -7.78
C TYR A 217 6.79 8.82 -7.65
N ILE A 218 6.73 8.03 -6.61
CA ILE A 218 7.65 6.89 -6.43
C ILE A 218 7.18 5.78 -7.34
N THR A 219 8.07 5.28 -8.20
CA THR A 219 7.77 4.26 -9.21
C THR A 219 8.37 2.90 -8.89
N GLY A 220 9.29 2.84 -7.91
CA GLY A 220 9.89 1.59 -7.48
C GLY A 220 11.08 1.81 -6.56
N ARG A 221 11.75 0.71 -6.22
CA ARG A 221 13.02 0.74 -5.49
C ARG A 221 14.08 0.04 -6.32
N ILE A 222 15.20 0.69 -6.58
CA ILE A 222 16.27 0.20 -7.48
C ILE A 222 16.70 -1.22 -7.11
N LYS A 223 16.86 -1.49 -5.81
CA LYS A 223 17.27 -2.81 -5.29
C LYS A 223 16.18 -3.89 -5.31
N ASP A 224 14.92 -3.49 -5.46
CA ASP A 224 13.77 -4.42 -5.42
C ASP A 224 13.23 -4.71 -6.83
N ILE A 225 13.75 -4.04 -7.88
CA ILE A 225 13.38 -4.31 -9.26
C ILE A 225 13.78 -5.73 -9.60
N LEU A 226 12.81 -6.50 -10.08
CA LEU A 226 13.05 -7.84 -10.60
C LEU A 226 13.45 -7.75 -12.07
N VAL A 227 14.60 -8.31 -12.42
CA VAL A 227 15.05 -8.40 -13.80
C VAL A 227 14.81 -9.83 -14.28
N LEU A 228 13.84 -9.99 -15.17
CA LEU A 228 13.56 -11.31 -15.77
C LEU A 228 14.68 -11.76 -16.70
N SER A 229 14.73 -13.04 -17.04
CA SER A 229 15.75 -13.63 -17.94
C SER A 229 15.73 -13.03 -19.35
N ASN A 230 14.63 -12.40 -19.77
CA ASN A 230 14.51 -11.66 -21.02
C ASN A 230 14.95 -10.18 -20.92
N GLY A 231 15.44 -9.75 -19.74
CA GLY A 231 15.90 -8.39 -19.47
C GLY A 231 14.82 -7.38 -19.08
N GLU A 232 13.55 -7.78 -19.00
CA GLU A 232 12.48 -6.89 -18.53
C GLU A 232 12.66 -6.55 -17.05
N LYS A 233 12.52 -5.26 -16.74
CA LYS A 233 12.64 -4.71 -15.37
C LYS A 233 11.24 -4.46 -14.81
N ILE A 234 10.91 -5.10 -13.71
CA ILE A 234 9.57 -5.07 -13.13
C ILE A 234 9.66 -4.63 -11.66
N PRO A 235 9.09 -3.47 -11.30
CA PRO A 235 8.93 -3.08 -9.90
C PRO A 235 7.80 -3.93 -9.28
N PRO A 236 8.06 -4.77 -8.29
CA PRO A 236 7.05 -5.69 -7.76
C PRO A 236 6.04 -4.99 -6.82
N SER A 237 6.40 -3.86 -6.22
CA SER A 237 5.62 -3.20 -5.16
C SER A 237 4.19 -2.84 -5.57
N ASP A 238 4.00 -2.33 -6.80
CA ASP A 238 2.67 -1.94 -7.29
C ASP A 238 1.80 -3.18 -7.53
N MET A 239 2.40 -4.25 -8.06
CA MET A 239 1.73 -5.54 -8.25
C MET A 239 1.31 -6.15 -6.91
N GLU A 240 2.23 -6.15 -5.93
CA GLU A 240 1.98 -6.63 -4.57
C GLU A 240 0.84 -5.84 -3.91
N SER A 241 0.87 -4.52 -4.06
CA SER A 241 -0.20 -3.64 -3.54
C SER A 241 -1.55 -3.90 -4.20
N ALA A 242 -1.59 -4.16 -5.51
CA ALA A 242 -2.83 -4.48 -6.22
C ALA A 242 -3.39 -5.87 -5.82
N ILE A 243 -2.52 -6.86 -5.67
CA ILE A 243 -2.90 -8.22 -5.24
C ILE A 243 -3.42 -8.21 -3.79
N ALA A 244 -2.80 -7.45 -2.90
CA ALA A 244 -3.18 -7.34 -1.49
C ALA A 244 -4.55 -6.65 -1.26
N LEU A 245 -5.19 -6.09 -2.31
CA LEU A 245 -6.58 -5.60 -2.23
C LEU A 245 -7.61 -6.73 -2.17
N ASP A 246 -7.25 -7.93 -2.58
CA ASP A 246 -8.14 -9.09 -2.52
C ASP A 246 -8.29 -9.55 -1.06
N PRO A 247 -9.53 -9.63 -0.51
CA PRO A 247 -9.75 -10.00 0.89
C PRO A 247 -9.21 -11.39 1.27
N LEU A 248 -9.07 -12.28 0.29
CA LEU A 248 -8.50 -13.61 0.51
C LEU A 248 -6.98 -13.58 0.76
N ILE A 249 -6.29 -12.50 0.37
CA ILE A 249 -4.83 -12.41 0.41
C ILE A 249 -4.39 -11.46 1.53
N GLU A 250 -3.75 -12.01 2.55
CA GLU A 250 -3.25 -11.22 3.67
C GLU A 250 -1.88 -10.62 3.38
N GLN A 251 -0.96 -11.39 2.77
CA GLN A 251 0.38 -10.92 2.43
C GLN A 251 0.82 -11.51 1.09
N VAL A 252 1.67 -10.77 0.38
CA VAL A 252 2.14 -11.16 -0.93
C VAL A 252 3.59 -10.72 -1.14
N MET A 253 4.36 -11.56 -1.82
CA MET A 253 5.68 -11.23 -2.36
C MET A 253 5.81 -11.79 -3.76
N VAL A 254 6.02 -10.89 -4.73
CA VAL A 254 6.29 -11.26 -6.13
C VAL A 254 7.76 -11.62 -6.26
N VAL A 255 8.04 -12.71 -6.95
CA VAL A 255 9.39 -13.24 -7.22
C VAL A 255 9.58 -13.46 -8.71
N GLY A 256 10.85 -13.44 -9.19
CA GLY A 256 11.12 -13.61 -10.62
C GLY A 256 12.52 -13.19 -11.06
N GLU A 257 13.40 -12.82 -10.12
CA GLU A 257 14.78 -12.41 -10.45
C GLU A 257 15.51 -13.49 -11.24
N GLY A 258 16.00 -13.15 -12.46
CA GLY A 258 16.67 -14.08 -13.36
C GLY A 258 15.79 -15.19 -13.94
N ARG A 259 14.46 -15.15 -13.72
CA ARG A 259 13.50 -16.20 -14.11
C ARG A 259 12.76 -15.86 -15.41
N PRO A 260 12.18 -16.86 -16.12
CA PRO A 260 11.48 -16.64 -17.37
C PRO A 260 10.09 -15.97 -17.19
N TYR A 261 9.55 -15.96 -15.98
CA TYR A 261 8.26 -15.37 -15.61
C TYR A 261 8.19 -15.01 -14.14
N LEU A 262 7.17 -14.23 -13.78
CA LEU A 262 6.89 -13.88 -12.38
C LEU A 262 6.06 -14.97 -11.71
N ALA A 263 6.36 -15.22 -10.43
CA ALA A 263 5.57 -16.03 -9.52
C ALA A 263 5.28 -15.22 -8.23
N ALA A 264 4.39 -15.72 -7.39
CA ALA A 264 4.07 -15.05 -6.11
C ALA A 264 3.97 -16.04 -4.95
N LEU A 265 4.54 -15.65 -3.82
CA LEU A 265 4.26 -16.23 -2.51
C LEU A 265 3.07 -15.47 -1.91
N LEU A 266 2.03 -16.18 -1.53
CA LEU A 266 0.79 -15.62 -1.00
C LEU A 266 0.48 -16.21 0.37
N VAL A 267 0.29 -15.34 1.36
CA VAL A 267 -0.32 -15.72 2.63
C VAL A 267 -1.82 -15.45 2.51
N LEU A 268 -2.64 -16.47 2.72
CA LEU A 268 -4.08 -16.34 2.68
C LEU A 268 -4.63 -15.85 4.02
N ASP A 269 -5.68 -15.06 3.97
CA ASP A 269 -6.39 -14.57 5.15
C ASP A 269 -7.17 -15.72 5.82
N GLY A 270 -6.84 -16.00 7.09
CA GLY A 270 -7.41 -17.12 7.84
C GLY A 270 -8.91 -16.99 8.11
N ALA A 271 -9.51 -15.80 8.01
CA ALA A 271 -10.95 -15.62 8.17
C ALA A 271 -11.72 -15.90 6.88
N HIS A 272 -11.12 -15.65 5.72
CA HIS A 272 -11.76 -15.87 4.41
C HIS A 272 -11.43 -17.24 3.81
N TRP A 273 -10.35 -17.86 4.24
CA TRP A 273 -9.93 -19.17 3.73
C TRP A 273 -10.99 -20.28 3.89
N PRO A 274 -11.64 -20.48 5.05
CA PRO A 274 -12.58 -21.57 5.21
C PRO A 274 -13.74 -21.54 4.22
N ASP A 275 -14.34 -20.36 4.02
CA ASP A 275 -15.44 -20.20 3.06
C ASP A 275 -14.97 -20.43 1.63
N PHE A 276 -13.77 -19.95 1.29
CA PHE A 276 -13.17 -20.15 -0.03
C PHE A 276 -12.86 -21.62 -0.30
N ALA A 277 -12.28 -22.34 0.66
CA ALA A 277 -11.98 -23.76 0.56
C ALA A 277 -13.25 -24.60 0.34
N GLN A 278 -14.30 -24.34 1.11
CA GLN A 278 -15.60 -25.02 0.97
C GLN A 278 -16.22 -24.79 -0.41
N GLN A 279 -16.16 -23.56 -0.95
CA GLN A 279 -16.65 -23.25 -2.30
C GLN A 279 -15.95 -24.05 -3.39
N HIS A 280 -14.71 -24.48 -3.13
CA HIS A 280 -13.91 -25.29 -4.09
C HIS A 280 -13.90 -26.79 -3.74
N GLY A 281 -14.65 -27.20 -2.72
CA GLY A 281 -14.84 -28.60 -2.34
C GLY A 281 -13.60 -29.23 -1.70
N VAL A 282 -12.79 -28.42 -0.99
CA VAL A 282 -11.60 -28.90 -0.24
C VAL A 282 -11.76 -28.63 1.25
N ASP A 283 -11.08 -29.43 2.08
CA ASP A 283 -11.10 -29.26 3.53
C ASP A 283 -10.19 -28.08 3.93
N PRO A 284 -10.73 -27.05 4.61
CA PRO A 284 -9.93 -25.91 5.05
C PRO A 284 -8.88 -26.25 6.12
N LEU A 285 -9.00 -27.38 6.81
CA LEU A 285 -8.08 -27.83 7.85
C LEU A 285 -6.93 -28.70 7.29
N ASP A 286 -7.08 -29.23 6.08
CA ASP A 286 -6.04 -30.01 5.42
C ASP A 286 -5.05 -29.09 4.69
N GLN A 287 -3.78 -29.14 5.07
CA GLN A 287 -2.72 -28.39 4.39
C GLN A 287 -2.55 -28.77 2.91
N ALA A 288 -2.91 -30.01 2.53
CA ALA A 288 -2.87 -30.44 1.14
C ALA A 288 -3.84 -29.62 0.27
N SER A 289 -4.92 -29.07 0.85
CA SER A 289 -5.88 -28.20 0.18
C SER A 289 -5.25 -26.94 -0.43
N LEU A 290 -4.18 -26.42 0.15
CA LEU A 290 -3.43 -25.27 -0.38
C LEU A 290 -2.68 -25.60 -1.69
N ARG A 291 -2.47 -26.89 -1.97
CA ARG A 291 -1.81 -27.40 -3.18
C ARG A 291 -2.81 -27.98 -4.19
N ASP A 292 -4.10 -28.00 -3.86
CA ASP A 292 -5.13 -28.50 -4.77
C ASP A 292 -5.17 -27.63 -6.04
N SER A 293 -5.23 -28.27 -7.19
CA SER A 293 -5.18 -27.60 -8.49
C SER A 293 -6.35 -26.64 -8.72
N LYS A 294 -7.56 -26.96 -8.21
CA LYS A 294 -8.74 -26.08 -8.31
C LYS A 294 -8.55 -24.81 -7.48
N VAL A 295 -7.97 -24.96 -6.29
CA VAL A 295 -7.64 -23.85 -5.39
C VAL A 295 -6.59 -22.95 -6.03
N LEU A 296 -5.47 -23.52 -6.50
CA LEU A 296 -4.40 -22.78 -7.17
C LEU A 296 -4.91 -22.02 -8.41
N HIS A 297 -5.73 -22.66 -9.25
CA HIS A 297 -6.34 -22.00 -10.40
C HIS A 297 -7.31 -20.89 -10.00
N ALA A 298 -8.11 -21.09 -8.94
CA ALA A 298 -9.05 -20.08 -8.48
C ALA A 298 -8.33 -18.85 -7.91
N VAL A 299 -7.28 -19.04 -7.08
CA VAL A 299 -6.43 -17.96 -6.58
C VAL A 299 -5.69 -17.27 -7.74
N GLY A 300 -5.14 -18.05 -8.70
CA GLY A 300 -4.49 -17.49 -9.89
C GLY A 300 -5.41 -16.59 -10.70
N ARG A 301 -6.70 -16.94 -10.87
CA ARG A 301 -7.69 -16.07 -11.53
C ARG A 301 -7.92 -14.77 -10.75
N ARG A 302 -7.94 -14.79 -9.42
CA ARG A 302 -8.08 -13.59 -8.58
C ARG A 302 -6.87 -12.68 -8.72
N VAL A 303 -5.66 -13.23 -8.66
CA VAL A 303 -4.40 -12.53 -8.90
C VAL A 303 -4.38 -11.89 -10.30
N LYS A 304 -4.76 -12.65 -11.33
CA LYS A 304 -4.87 -12.14 -12.70
C LYS A 304 -5.88 -11.00 -12.82
N ALA A 305 -7.01 -11.08 -12.13
CA ALA A 305 -8.02 -10.01 -12.10
C ALA A 305 -7.50 -8.75 -11.42
N ALA A 306 -6.75 -8.89 -10.31
CA ALA A 306 -6.09 -7.77 -9.62
C ALA A 306 -5.07 -7.05 -10.52
N LEU A 307 -4.40 -7.78 -11.40
CA LEU A 307 -3.35 -7.27 -12.29
C LEU A 307 -3.84 -6.94 -13.72
N LYS A 308 -5.15 -6.85 -13.97
CA LYS A 308 -5.73 -6.65 -15.31
C LYS A 308 -5.25 -5.37 -16.01
N ASP A 309 -4.96 -4.31 -15.24
CA ASP A 309 -4.55 -3.01 -15.74
C ASP A 309 -3.01 -2.87 -15.84
N PHE A 310 -2.27 -3.93 -15.49
CA PHE A 310 -0.81 -3.98 -15.60
C PHE A 310 -0.36 -4.40 -17.00
N PRO A 311 0.87 -4.02 -17.41
CA PRO A 311 1.43 -4.42 -18.70
C PRO A 311 1.45 -5.94 -18.89
N GLY A 312 1.39 -6.38 -20.15
CA GLY A 312 1.27 -7.80 -20.50
C GLY A 312 2.42 -8.70 -20.01
N TYR A 313 3.58 -8.14 -19.73
CA TYR A 313 4.74 -8.84 -19.13
C TYR A 313 4.62 -9.02 -17.60
N ALA A 314 3.86 -8.19 -16.92
CA ALA A 314 3.63 -8.26 -15.47
C ALA A 314 2.59 -9.33 -15.09
N LYS A 315 2.79 -10.59 -15.58
CA LYS A 315 1.87 -11.70 -15.34
C LYS A 315 2.46 -12.68 -14.35
N ILE A 316 1.75 -12.92 -13.25
CA ILE A 316 2.04 -14.01 -12.33
C ILE A 316 1.58 -15.33 -12.98
N ARG A 317 2.51 -16.28 -13.16
CA ARG A 317 2.26 -17.58 -13.78
C ARG A 317 2.07 -18.71 -12.78
N GLN A 318 2.69 -18.59 -11.60
CA GLN A 318 2.62 -19.57 -10.53
C GLN A 318 2.40 -18.87 -9.21
N VAL A 319 1.73 -19.55 -8.30
CA VAL A 319 1.53 -19.08 -6.93
C VAL A 319 1.85 -20.19 -5.93
N HIS A 320 2.48 -19.84 -4.83
CA HIS A 320 2.58 -20.70 -3.64
C HIS A 320 1.69 -20.11 -2.55
N LEU A 321 0.89 -20.97 -1.92
CA LEU A 321 -0.08 -20.57 -0.91
C LEU A 321 0.34 -21.08 0.47
N THR A 322 0.20 -20.22 1.48
CA THR A 322 0.36 -20.58 2.90
C THR A 322 -0.69 -19.88 3.75
N LEU A 323 -0.99 -20.43 4.92
CA LEU A 323 -1.82 -19.82 5.96
C LEU A 323 -0.97 -19.28 7.11
N GLU A 324 0.34 -19.50 7.09
CA GLU A 324 1.27 -18.99 8.10
C GLU A 324 1.61 -17.53 7.80
N PRO A 325 1.14 -16.56 8.60
CA PRO A 325 1.41 -15.15 8.35
C PRO A 325 2.87 -14.83 8.66
N TRP A 326 3.49 -14.04 7.79
CA TRP A 326 4.83 -13.51 8.08
C TRP A 326 4.74 -12.50 9.23
N SER A 327 5.69 -12.57 10.16
CA SER A 327 5.68 -11.75 11.37
C SER A 327 7.00 -11.00 11.61
N VAL A 328 6.94 -10.02 12.52
CA VAL A 328 8.12 -9.29 13.02
C VAL A 328 8.96 -10.21 13.90
N ASP A 329 8.31 -11.05 14.70
CA ASP A 329 8.96 -11.95 15.65
C ASP A 329 9.79 -13.03 14.94
N GLU A 330 9.32 -13.53 13.80
CA GLU A 330 10.07 -14.45 12.94
C GLU A 330 11.14 -13.75 12.09
N GLY A 331 11.20 -12.42 12.16
CA GLY A 331 12.16 -11.64 11.41
C GLY A 331 11.83 -11.48 9.91
N LEU A 332 10.65 -11.90 9.45
CA LEU A 332 10.21 -11.80 8.05
C LEU A 332 9.66 -10.43 7.70
N LEU A 333 9.18 -9.68 8.71
CA LEU A 333 8.74 -8.29 8.56
C LEU A 333 9.64 -7.32 9.33
N THR A 334 9.62 -6.07 8.91
CA THR A 334 10.14 -4.96 9.71
C THR A 334 9.11 -4.56 10.79
N PRO A 335 9.49 -3.78 11.84
CA PRO A 335 8.52 -3.23 12.80
C PRO A 335 7.41 -2.38 12.16
N THR A 336 7.64 -1.85 10.95
CA THR A 336 6.65 -1.14 10.14
C THR A 336 5.87 -2.04 9.18
N LEU A 337 5.92 -3.37 9.40
CA LEU A 337 5.21 -4.41 8.65
C LEU A 337 5.60 -4.53 7.16
N LYS A 338 6.79 -4.07 6.78
CA LYS A 338 7.33 -4.28 5.43
C LYS A 338 7.99 -5.66 5.33
N VAL A 339 7.77 -6.33 4.22
CA VAL A 339 8.38 -7.64 3.92
C VAL A 339 9.89 -7.50 3.76
N LYS A 340 10.64 -8.31 4.49
CA LYS A 340 12.10 -8.45 4.32
C LYS A 340 12.36 -9.50 3.25
N ARG A 341 12.31 -9.10 1.97
CA ARG A 341 12.43 -10.00 0.81
C ARG A 341 13.54 -11.04 0.92
N PRO A 342 14.81 -10.71 1.32
CA PRO A 342 15.87 -11.70 1.46
C PRO A 342 15.54 -12.79 2.50
N LYS A 343 14.88 -12.42 3.62
CA LYS A 343 14.52 -13.37 4.67
C LYS A 343 13.36 -14.29 4.27
N VAL A 344 12.40 -13.76 3.52
CA VAL A 344 11.32 -14.58 2.97
C VAL A 344 11.87 -15.54 1.90
N LEU A 345 12.79 -15.09 1.03
CA LEU A 345 13.45 -15.96 0.05
C LEU A 345 14.32 -17.04 0.72
N GLU A 346 15.00 -16.72 1.82
CA GLU A 346 15.75 -17.69 2.61
C GLU A 346 14.84 -18.80 3.17
N ARG A 347 13.66 -18.42 3.70
CA ARG A 347 12.71 -19.37 4.30
C ARG A 347 11.93 -20.19 3.27
N PHE A 348 11.51 -19.59 2.17
CA PHE A 348 10.63 -20.20 1.16
C PHE A 348 11.40 -20.52 -0.15
N GLY A 349 12.72 -20.70 -0.09
CA GLY A 349 13.56 -20.93 -1.27
C GLY A 349 13.16 -22.18 -2.05
N ASP A 350 12.86 -23.28 -1.35
CA ASP A 350 12.47 -24.55 -1.96
C ASP A 350 11.12 -24.43 -2.68
N GLU A 351 10.15 -23.71 -2.08
CA GLU A 351 8.85 -23.44 -2.67
C GLU A 351 8.96 -22.53 -3.90
N VAL A 352 9.84 -21.52 -3.82
CA VAL A 352 10.14 -20.66 -4.96
C VAL A 352 10.73 -21.48 -6.11
N GLU A 353 11.73 -22.32 -5.83
CA GLU A 353 12.32 -23.21 -6.85
C GLU A 353 11.27 -24.19 -7.45
N ALA A 354 10.38 -24.71 -6.61
CA ALA A 354 9.33 -25.63 -7.06
C ALA A 354 8.38 -24.97 -8.05
N MET A 355 8.05 -23.67 -7.88
CA MET A 355 7.20 -22.94 -8.82
C MET A 355 7.80 -22.82 -10.24
N TYR A 356 9.12 -22.94 -10.39
CA TYR A 356 9.79 -22.85 -11.70
C TYR A 356 10.13 -24.22 -12.31
N ARG A 357 10.13 -25.32 -11.54
CA ARG A 357 10.44 -26.68 -12.05
C ARG A 357 9.33 -27.27 -12.91
N GLY A 358 8.06 -26.86 -12.70
CA GLY A 358 6.89 -27.44 -13.38
C GLY A 358 6.48 -26.75 -14.69
N GLY A 359 7.17 -25.69 -15.10
CA GLY A 359 6.73 -24.84 -16.22
C GLY A 359 5.49 -24.00 -15.87
N PRO A 360 5.09 -23.03 -16.72
CA PRO A 360 3.93 -22.20 -16.45
C PRO A 360 2.64 -23.05 -16.55
N THR A 361 1.83 -23.03 -15.52
CA THR A 361 0.42 -23.46 -15.63
C THR A 361 -0.31 -22.40 -16.46
N SER A 362 -0.68 -22.75 -17.68
CA SER A 362 -1.34 -21.92 -18.69
C SER A 362 -2.66 -21.29 -18.22
#